data_5bc4b4f27cbe7dd1e042ff91e151af9d
#
_entry.id   5bc4b4f27cbe7dd1e042ff91e151af9d
#
_cell.length_a   1.000
_cell.length_b   1.000
_cell.length_c   1.000
_cell.angle_alpha   90.00
_cell.angle_beta   90.00
_cell.angle_gamma   90.00
#
_symmetry.space_group_name_H-M   'P 1'
#
loop_
_entity.id
_entity.type
_entity.pdbx_description
1 polymer ?
#
loop_
_entity_poly.entity_id
_entity_poly.type
_entity_poly.pdbx_seq_one_letter_code
_entity_poly.pdbx_strand_id
1 'polypeptide(L)'
;MKTNYKALALGLFMGLMGLLTSCGVSNPVSKGQAYAELYSQKPLSILVMPPINKTNKVEAKEAVYASLYHPLVEKGYYVFSPILSQELLQSESADDAEVFIDGSLKPFNQVYTADAALFTVIKKWRKIDLLAQIEVEIEYILKSTKDNKVLFQRSADVTVDCSVKTNNALLDLVVSAVSTALSDNIIGARRANMFILSDLPDGKYAPNFEKDKELIAGPKDVKGVVKR
;
A
#
# COMPACT_ATOMS: atom_id res chain seq x y z
N MET A 1 -21.75 -61.15 24.05
CA MET A 1 -21.88 -59.70 23.81
C MET A 1 -21.29 -59.39 22.45
N LYS A 2 -22.08 -59.24 21.40
CA LYS A 2 -21.63 -58.83 20.06
C LYS A 2 -21.76 -57.30 19.99
N THR A 3 -20.65 -56.60 20.15
CA THR A 3 -20.56 -55.16 20.06
C THR A 3 -20.86 -54.71 18.62
N ASN A 4 -21.88 -53.88 18.45
CA ASN A 4 -22.27 -53.37 17.13
C ASN A 4 -21.29 -52.34 16.57
N TYR A 5 -20.13 -52.83 16.04
CA TYR A 5 -19.09 -51.97 15.41
C TYR A 5 -19.60 -51.21 14.18
N LYS A 6 -20.74 -51.66 13.57
CA LYS A 6 -21.39 -50.93 12.48
C LYS A 6 -22.00 -49.60 12.94
N ALA A 7 -22.55 -49.52 14.14
CA ALA A 7 -23.10 -48.30 14.70
C ALA A 7 -21.97 -47.34 15.12
N LEU A 8 -20.86 -47.87 15.63
CA LEU A 8 -19.71 -47.06 16.02
C LEU A 8 -18.98 -46.45 14.77
N ALA A 9 -18.88 -47.22 13.67
CA ALA A 9 -18.28 -46.76 12.41
C ALA A 9 -19.17 -45.67 11.75
N LEU A 10 -20.51 -45.79 11.83
CA LEU A 10 -21.42 -44.78 11.28
C LEU A 10 -21.36 -43.48 12.05
N GLY A 11 -21.24 -43.53 13.39
CA GLY A 11 -21.08 -42.36 14.24
C GLY A 11 -19.73 -41.61 14.00
N LEU A 12 -18.65 -42.38 13.76
CA LEU A 12 -17.33 -41.80 13.45
C LEU A 12 -17.29 -41.12 12.07
N PHE A 13 -18.01 -41.69 11.08
CA PHE A 13 -18.09 -41.12 9.72
C PHE A 13 -18.96 -39.85 9.66
N MET A 14 -20.05 -39.76 10.47
CA MET A 14 -20.86 -38.57 10.59
C MET A 14 -20.12 -37.43 11.34
N GLY A 15 -19.28 -37.75 12.33
CA GLY A 15 -18.45 -36.77 13.04
C GLY A 15 -17.35 -36.14 12.18
N LEU A 16 -16.81 -36.88 11.20
CA LEU A 16 -15.73 -36.42 10.34
C LEU A 16 -16.21 -35.49 9.21
N MET A 17 -17.49 -35.57 8.81
CA MET A 17 -18.09 -34.68 7.80
C MET A 17 -18.40 -33.27 8.33
N GLY A 18 -18.46 -33.06 9.65
CA GLY A 18 -18.73 -31.75 10.28
C GLY A 18 -17.54 -30.80 10.35
N LEU A 19 -16.33 -31.25 10.01
CA LEU A 19 -15.09 -30.45 10.15
C LEU A 19 -14.62 -29.76 8.86
N LEU A 20 -15.35 -29.88 7.76
CA LEU A 20 -14.92 -29.33 6.45
C LEU A 20 -15.62 -28.02 6.04
N THR A 21 -16.39 -27.38 6.90
CA THR A 21 -17.07 -26.12 6.58
C THR A 21 -16.53 -24.95 7.37
N SER A 22 -15.31 -24.56 7.11
CA SER A 22 -14.82 -23.23 7.48
C SER A 22 -13.82 -22.68 6.46
N CYS A 23 -14.22 -22.71 5.19
CA CYS A 23 -13.73 -21.68 4.27
C CYS A 23 -14.63 -20.46 4.48
N GLY A 24 -14.16 -19.49 5.25
CA GLY A 24 -14.78 -18.17 5.31
C GLY A 24 -14.71 -17.54 3.92
N VAL A 25 -15.73 -17.75 3.11
CA VAL A 25 -15.95 -16.95 1.89
C VAL A 25 -16.30 -15.56 2.39
N SER A 26 -15.30 -14.71 2.54
CA SER A 26 -15.54 -13.28 2.71
C SER A 26 -16.21 -12.79 1.43
N ASN A 27 -17.45 -12.34 1.52
CA ASN A 27 -18.15 -11.73 0.40
C ASN A 27 -17.27 -10.56 -0.13
N PRO A 28 -17.08 -10.46 -1.43
CA PRO A 28 -16.32 -9.37 -2.01
C PRO A 28 -16.99 -8.03 -1.63
N VAL A 29 -16.23 -7.12 -1.05
CA VAL A 29 -16.69 -5.80 -0.62
C VAL A 29 -16.41 -4.81 -1.73
N SER A 30 -17.38 -3.96 -2.09
CA SER A 30 -17.14 -2.90 -3.09
C SER A 30 -16.27 -1.78 -2.52
N LYS A 31 -15.61 -1.02 -3.38
CA LYS A 31 -14.83 0.16 -2.97
C LYS A 31 -15.71 1.17 -2.23
N GLY A 32 -16.96 1.35 -2.67
CA GLY A 32 -17.92 2.22 -2.02
C GLY A 32 -18.19 1.86 -0.56
N GLN A 33 -18.16 0.56 -0.24
CA GLN A 33 -18.30 0.07 1.12
C GLN A 33 -16.98 0.12 1.91
N ALA A 34 -15.89 -0.34 1.29
CA ALA A 34 -14.58 -0.40 1.94
C ALA A 34 -14.03 0.98 2.29
N TYR A 35 -14.29 2.00 1.44
CA TYR A 35 -13.76 3.35 1.55
C TYR A 35 -14.88 4.40 1.69
N ALA A 36 -15.95 4.06 2.42
CA ALA A 36 -17.15 4.90 2.57
C ALA A 36 -16.84 6.32 3.04
N GLU A 37 -15.91 6.49 3.98
CA GLU A 37 -15.49 7.81 4.47
C GLU A 37 -14.80 8.63 3.39
N LEU A 38 -13.96 8.02 2.53
CA LEU A 38 -13.31 8.71 1.42
C LEU A 38 -14.34 9.23 0.41
N TYR A 39 -15.30 8.38 0.03
CA TYR A 39 -16.38 8.79 -0.88
C TYR A 39 -17.33 9.82 -0.29
N SER A 40 -17.50 9.83 1.04
CA SER A 40 -18.30 10.82 1.76
C SER A 40 -17.60 12.18 1.80
N GLN A 41 -16.32 12.19 2.16
CA GLN A 41 -15.55 13.43 2.36
C GLN A 41 -14.99 14.01 1.06
N LYS A 42 -14.74 13.17 0.04
CA LYS A 42 -14.24 13.55 -1.29
C LYS A 42 -13.03 14.50 -1.22
N PRO A 43 -11.93 14.10 -0.58
CA PRO A 43 -10.77 14.97 -0.46
C PRO A 43 -10.24 15.36 -1.85
N LEU A 44 -9.93 16.63 -2.05
CA LEU A 44 -9.36 17.15 -3.29
C LEU A 44 -7.85 17.12 -3.25
N SER A 45 -7.29 17.44 -2.09
CA SER A 45 -5.86 17.66 -1.90
C SER A 45 -5.27 16.71 -0.88
N ILE A 46 -4.05 16.23 -1.17
CA ILE A 46 -3.28 15.34 -0.31
C ILE A 46 -1.93 15.99 0.02
N LEU A 47 -1.67 16.15 1.31
CA LEU A 47 -0.34 16.43 1.85
C LEU A 47 0.36 15.09 2.10
N VAL A 48 1.51 14.87 1.45
CA VAL A 48 2.31 13.66 1.69
C VAL A 48 3.26 13.92 2.85
N MET A 49 3.08 13.19 3.95
CA MET A 49 3.97 13.28 5.11
C MET A 49 5.28 12.54 4.84
N PRO A 50 6.41 13.00 5.40
CA PRO A 50 7.66 12.26 5.31
C PRO A 50 7.48 10.80 5.80
N PRO A 51 8.01 9.79 5.09
CA PRO A 51 7.80 8.41 5.49
C PRO A 51 8.43 8.06 6.86
N ILE A 52 7.69 7.30 7.65
CA ILE A 52 8.15 6.67 8.88
C ILE A 52 8.96 5.43 8.50
N ASN A 53 10.27 5.46 8.68
CA ASN A 53 11.14 4.36 8.29
C ASN A 53 11.51 3.50 9.50
N LYS A 54 10.91 2.32 9.62
CA LYS A 54 11.18 1.33 10.68
C LYS A 54 12.34 0.38 10.31
N THR A 55 13.03 0.63 9.19
CA THR A 55 14.17 -0.15 8.75
C THR A 55 15.49 0.58 9.02
N ASN A 56 16.61 -0.14 8.88
CA ASN A 56 17.95 0.46 8.95
C ASN A 56 18.45 0.99 7.57
N LYS A 57 17.57 1.08 6.56
CA LYS A 57 17.88 1.50 5.21
C LYS A 57 17.44 2.94 4.99
N VAL A 58 18.38 3.87 5.12
CA VAL A 58 18.10 5.32 5.00
C VAL A 58 17.54 5.66 3.62
N GLU A 59 18.11 5.05 2.58
CA GLU A 59 17.71 5.24 1.17
C GLU A 59 16.25 4.85 0.89
N ALA A 60 15.64 3.98 1.71
CA ALA A 60 14.25 3.60 1.56
C ALA A 60 13.30 4.78 1.77
N LYS A 61 13.56 5.61 2.78
CA LYS A 61 12.73 6.79 3.09
C LYS A 61 12.68 7.75 1.91
N GLU A 62 13.83 8.10 1.37
CA GLU A 62 13.94 9.06 0.25
C GLU A 62 13.31 8.50 -1.03
N ALA A 63 13.61 7.24 -1.37
CA ALA A 63 13.09 6.60 -2.57
C ALA A 63 11.56 6.49 -2.55
N VAL A 64 10.98 6.07 -1.44
CA VAL A 64 9.53 5.97 -1.27
C VAL A 64 8.89 7.36 -1.33
N TYR A 65 9.43 8.34 -0.60
CA TYR A 65 8.88 9.70 -0.56
C TYR A 65 8.87 10.36 -1.94
N ALA A 66 10.02 10.36 -2.63
CA ALA A 66 10.16 10.98 -3.93
C ALA A 66 9.27 10.36 -5.02
N SER A 67 8.89 9.08 -4.87
CA SER A 67 8.09 8.37 -5.87
C SER A 67 6.58 8.35 -5.58
N LEU A 68 6.09 8.95 -4.48
CA LEU A 68 4.68 8.99 -4.12
C LEU A 68 3.84 9.97 -4.94
N TYR A 69 4.46 11.04 -5.43
CA TYR A 69 3.74 12.09 -6.15
C TYR A 69 2.98 11.53 -7.37
N HIS A 70 3.66 10.76 -8.19
CA HIS A 70 3.13 10.28 -9.47
C HIS A 70 1.85 9.41 -9.32
N PRO A 71 1.83 8.31 -8.53
CA PRO A 71 0.63 7.48 -8.41
C PRO A 71 -0.58 8.22 -7.83
N LEU A 72 -0.36 9.21 -6.97
CA LEU A 72 -1.45 10.00 -6.39
C LEU A 72 -2.05 10.99 -7.41
N VAL A 73 -1.21 11.61 -8.23
CA VAL A 73 -1.67 12.50 -9.31
C VAL A 73 -2.40 11.70 -10.39
N GLU A 74 -1.91 10.50 -10.76
CA GLU A 74 -2.60 9.61 -11.70
C GLU A 74 -3.97 9.17 -11.18
N LYS A 75 -4.12 9.06 -9.86
CA LYS A 75 -5.42 8.83 -9.20
C LYS A 75 -6.33 10.06 -9.18
N GLY A 76 -5.89 11.20 -9.72
CA GLY A 76 -6.71 12.40 -9.83
C GLY A 76 -6.83 13.21 -8.55
N TYR A 77 -5.81 13.21 -7.70
CA TYR A 77 -5.72 14.10 -6.55
C TYR A 77 -4.80 15.30 -6.85
N TYR A 78 -5.10 16.44 -6.24
CA TYR A 78 -4.12 17.50 -6.11
C TYR A 78 -3.12 17.11 -5.02
N VAL A 79 -1.84 17.01 -5.37
CA VAL A 79 -0.80 16.61 -4.43
C VAL A 79 0.15 17.78 -4.21
N PHE A 80 0.32 18.19 -2.95
CA PHE A 80 1.34 19.17 -2.61
C PHE A 80 2.71 18.63 -2.98
N SER A 81 3.58 19.47 -3.53
CA SER A 81 4.94 19.05 -3.89
C SER A 81 5.66 18.47 -2.66
N PRO A 82 6.08 17.20 -2.67
CA PRO A 82 6.73 16.60 -1.50
C PRO A 82 7.97 17.36 -1.05
N ILE A 83 8.77 17.89 -1.98
CA ILE A 83 9.99 18.65 -1.67
C ILE A 83 9.64 19.94 -0.93
N LEU A 84 8.73 20.75 -1.49
CA LEU A 84 8.34 22.02 -0.86
C LEU A 84 7.60 21.80 0.47
N SER A 85 6.78 20.74 0.53
CA SER A 85 6.09 20.38 1.78
C SER A 85 7.08 19.95 2.85
N GLN A 86 8.13 19.21 2.49
CA GLN A 86 9.14 18.80 3.43
C GLN A 86 9.92 19.98 4.01
N GLU A 87 10.35 20.93 3.17
CA GLU A 87 11.03 22.14 3.62
C GLU A 87 10.16 22.94 4.59
N LEU A 88 8.88 23.09 4.27
CA LEU A 88 7.95 23.82 5.12
C LEU A 88 7.64 23.07 6.41
N LEU A 89 7.44 21.75 6.36
CA LEU A 89 7.25 20.92 7.56
C LEU A 89 8.47 21.00 8.48
N GLN A 90 9.69 20.98 7.93
CA GLN A 90 10.93 21.11 8.69
C GLN A 90 11.05 22.48 9.35
N SER A 91 10.68 23.57 8.64
CA SER A 91 10.72 24.92 9.20
C SER A 91 9.77 25.09 10.40
N GLU A 92 8.67 24.35 10.41
CA GLU A 92 7.67 24.35 11.48
C GLU A 92 7.88 23.23 12.50
N SER A 93 9.00 22.49 12.43
CA SER A 93 9.28 21.30 13.28
C SER A 93 8.17 20.25 13.22
N ALA A 94 7.49 20.12 12.07
CA ALA A 94 6.35 19.25 11.83
C ALA A 94 6.69 18.08 10.85
N ASP A 95 7.96 17.80 10.62
CA ASP A 95 8.43 16.76 9.71
C ASP A 95 8.51 15.37 10.35
N ASP A 96 8.32 15.26 11.67
CA ASP A 96 8.19 13.98 12.35
C ASP A 96 6.77 13.42 12.23
N ALA A 97 6.55 12.62 11.18
CA ALA A 97 5.25 12.03 10.91
C ALA A 97 4.78 11.07 12.03
N GLU A 98 5.67 10.52 12.87
CA GLU A 98 5.29 9.65 13.98
C GLU A 98 4.47 10.40 15.04
N VAL A 99 4.74 11.67 15.24
CA VAL A 99 3.98 12.51 16.18
C VAL A 99 2.56 12.75 15.71
N PHE A 100 2.38 12.85 14.39
CA PHE A 100 1.10 13.25 13.79
C PHE A 100 0.21 12.08 13.37
N ILE A 101 0.76 10.87 13.18
CA ILE A 101 -0.03 9.73 12.71
C ILE A 101 -1.20 9.41 13.65
N ASP A 102 -1.01 9.58 14.96
CA ASP A 102 -2.05 9.41 15.98
C ASP A 102 -2.53 10.73 16.59
N GLY A 103 -1.93 11.84 16.17
CA GLY A 103 -2.22 13.18 16.65
C GLY A 103 -3.33 13.90 15.88
N SER A 104 -3.55 15.19 16.22
CA SER A 104 -4.48 16.05 15.52
C SER A 104 -3.88 16.55 14.22
N LEU A 105 -4.61 16.37 13.10
CA LEU A 105 -4.21 16.85 11.78
C LEU A 105 -4.82 18.21 11.42
N LYS A 106 -5.60 18.83 12.34
CA LYS A 106 -6.20 20.14 12.13
C LYS A 106 -5.21 21.24 11.73
N PRO A 107 -3.99 21.31 12.27
CA PRO A 107 -2.99 22.31 11.84
C PRO A 107 -2.69 22.22 10.33
N PHE A 108 -2.63 21.02 9.76
CA PHE A 108 -2.39 20.85 8.33
C PHE A 108 -3.54 21.35 7.46
N ASN A 109 -4.78 21.22 7.95
CA ASN A 109 -5.92 21.83 7.27
C ASN A 109 -5.88 23.36 7.32
N GLN A 110 -5.49 23.92 8.47
CA GLN A 110 -5.48 25.38 8.67
C GLN A 110 -4.34 26.08 7.91
N VAL A 111 -3.16 25.48 7.90
CA VAL A 111 -1.94 26.08 7.30
C VAL A 111 -1.85 25.77 5.81
N TYR A 112 -2.04 24.49 5.44
CA TYR A 112 -1.88 24.04 4.04
C TYR A 112 -3.19 24.00 3.26
N THR A 113 -4.34 24.13 3.92
CA THR A 113 -5.66 23.85 3.32
C THR A 113 -5.75 22.44 2.74
N ALA A 114 -4.91 21.50 3.23
CA ALA A 114 -4.93 20.12 2.79
C ALA A 114 -6.19 19.41 3.32
N ASP A 115 -6.89 18.68 2.45
CA ASP A 115 -8.08 17.91 2.85
C ASP A 115 -7.70 16.59 3.54
N ALA A 116 -6.59 16.00 3.12
CA ALA A 116 -6.09 14.75 3.68
C ALA A 116 -4.56 14.76 3.81
N ALA A 117 -4.06 13.97 4.75
CA ALA A 117 -2.64 13.70 4.92
C ALA A 117 -2.36 12.21 4.71
N LEU A 118 -1.36 11.89 3.87
CA LEU A 118 -0.93 10.53 3.60
C LEU A 118 0.29 10.20 4.46
N PHE A 119 0.13 9.22 5.33
CA PHE A 119 1.20 8.61 6.11
C PHE A 119 1.70 7.35 5.44
N THR A 120 3.00 7.14 5.48
CA THR A 120 3.68 5.97 4.92
C THR A 120 4.56 5.35 5.98
N VAL A 121 4.38 4.06 6.28
CA VAL A 121 5.21 3.31 7.22
C VAL A 121 5.98 2.22 6.47
N ILE A 122 7.31 2.35 6.40
CA ILE A 122 8.19 1.38 5.76
C ILE A 122 8.63 0.38 6.83
N LYS A 123 8.15 -0.86 6.73
CA LYS A 123 8.40 -1.93 7.71
C LYS A 123 9.52 -2.87 7.27
N LYS A 124 9.70 -3.06 5.95
CA LYS A 124 10.76 -3.87 5.36
C LYS A 124 11.29 -3.22 4.09
N TRP A 125 12.61 -3.25 3.94
CA TRP A 125 13.31 -2.87 2.72
C TRP A 125 14.53 -3.75 2.55
N ARG A 126 14.51 -4.67 1.60
CA ARG A 126 15.61 -5.61 1.37
C ARG A 126 15.91 -5.76 -0.12
N LYS A 127 17.09 -5.34 -0.53
CA LYS A 127 17.58 -5.51 -1.88
C LYS A 127 18.26 -6.88 -2.01
N ILE A 128 17.94 -7.62 -3.06
CA ILE A 128 18.50 -8.93 -3.39
C ILE A 128 19.16 -8.82 -4.76
N ASP A 129 20.42 -8.40 -4.76
CA ASP A 129 21.14 -8.06 -5.99
C ASP A 129 21.24 -9.23 -6.97
N LEU A 130 21.50 -10.44 -6.48
CA LEU A 130 21.61 -11.63 -7.33
C LEU A 130 20.32 -11.95 -8.10
N LEU A 131 19.17 -11.63 -7.55
CA LEU A 131 17.86 -11.89 -8.17
C LEU A 131 17.27 -10.67 -8.87
N ALA A 132 17.97 -9.54 -8.84
CA ALA A 132 17.43 -8.26 -9.31
C ALA A 132 16.06 -7.95 -8.68
N GLN A 133 15.92 -8.12 -7.36
CA GLN A 133 14.67 -7.96 -6.64
C GLN A 133 14.82 -7.04 -5.44
N ILE A 134 13.72 -6.35 -5.11
CA ILE A 134 13.60 -5.58 -3.87
C ILE A 134 12.35 -6.07 -3.15
N GLU A 135 12.52 -6.57 -1.92
CA GLU A 135 11.42 -6.88 -1.04
C GLU A 135 11.09 -5.67 -0.19
N VAL A 136 9.83 -5.31 -0.19
CA VAL A 136 9.33 -4.17 0.57
C VAL A 136 8.06 -4.53 1.32
N GLU A 137 7.94 -4.04 2.56
CA GLU A 137 6.68 -4.02 3.29
C GLU A 137 6.38 -2.58 3.64
N ILE A 138 5.29 -2.06 3.08
CA ILE A 138 4.89 -0.66 3.23
C ILE A 138 3.40 -0.61 3.56
N GLU A 139 3.06 0.25 4.50
CA GLU A 139 1.68 0.58 4.84
C GLU A 139 1.39 2.05 4.51
N TYR A 140 0.27 2.29 3.86
CA TYR A 140 -0.26 3.63 3.58
C TYR A 140 -1.53 3.86 4.38
N ILE A 141 -1.60 5.04 5.02
CA ILE A 141 -2.74 5.48 5.80
C ILE A 141 -3.07 6.91 5.37
N LEU A 142 -4.17 7.08 4.63
CA LEU A 142 -4.71 8.40 4.27
C LEU A 142 -5.73 8.81 5.32
N LYS A 143 -5.50 9.94 5.97
CA LYS A 143 -6.37 10.47 7.02
C LYS A 143 -6.92 11.85 6.65
N SER A 144 -8.16 12.09 6.99
CA SER A 144 -8.77 13.41 6.89
C SER A 144 -8.11 14.39 7.85
N THR A 145 -7.77 15.58 7.36
CA THR A 145 -7.22 16.65 8.20
C THR A 145 -8.30 17.38 9.00
N LYS A 146 -9.58 17.18 8.65
CA LYS A 146 -10.73 17.83 9.33
C LYS A 146 -11.11 17.13 10.63
N ASP A 147 -11.15 15.78 10.59
CA ASP A 147 -11.69 14.96 11.68
C ASP A 147 -10.83 13.74 12.05
N ASN A 148 -9.63 13.62 11.49
CA ASN A 148 -8.67 12.53 11.68
C ASN A 148 -9.17 11.14 11.24
N LYS A 149 -10.31 11.01 10.60
CA LYS A 149 -10.82 9.71 10.13
C LYS A 149 -9.90 9.11 9.09
N VAL A 150 -9.75 7.79 9.14
CA VAL A 150 -9.05 7.04 8.11
C VAL A 150 -9.93 6.96 6.87
N LEU A 151 -9.43 7.49 5.76
CA LEU A 151 -10.10 7.52 4.46
C LEU A 151 -9.70 6.30 3.60
N PHE A 152 -8.43 5.89 3.72
CA PHE A 152 -7.88 4.73 3.03
C PHE A 152 -6.74 4.15 3.87
N GLN A 153 -6.64 2.83 3.91
CA GLN A 153 -5.52 2.13 4.54
C GLN A 153 -5.24 0.83 3.79
N ARG A 154 -3.98 0.63 3.43
CA ARG A 154 -3.53 -0.61 2.79
C ARG A 154 -2.08 -0.90 3.13
N SER A 155 -1.79 -2.18 3.41
CA SER A 155 -0.44 -2.70 3.63
C SER A 155 -0.09 -3.72 2.55
N ALA A 156 1.15 -3.73 2.11
CA ALA A 156 1.61 -4.77 1.21
C ALA A 156 3.03 -5.22 1.54
N ASP A 157 3.24 -6.54 1.61
CA ASP A 157 4.53 -7.21 1.63
C ASP A 157 4.78 -7.80 0.23
N VAL A 158 5.54 -7.08 -0.58
CA VAL A 158 5.71 -7.41 -2.00
C VAL A 158 7.18 -7.53 -2.40
N THR A 159 7.44 -8.42 -3.34
CA THR A 159 8.71 -8.52 -4.04
C THR A 159 8.59 -7.80 -5.37
N VAL A 160 9.35 -6.75 -5.57
CA VAL A 160 9.43 -6.02 -6.83
C VAL A 160 10.52 -6.67 -7.68
N ASP A 161 10.15 -7.24 -8.82
CA ASP A 161 11.08 -7.80 -9.79
C ASP A 161 11.63 -6.67 -10.66
N CYS A 162 12.90 -6.35 -10.48
CA CYS A 162 13.63 -5.35 -11.24
C CYS A 162 14.42 -5.94 -12.40
N SER A 163 14.27 -7.25 -12.69
CA SER A 163 15.02 -7.92 -13.76
C SER A 163 14.73 -7.29 -15.13
N VAL A 164 15.76 -7.25 -15.96
CA VAL A 164 15.67 -6.84 -17.36
C VAL A 164 15.71 -8.11 -18.20
N LYS A 165 14.70 -8.32 -19.05
CA LYS A 165 14.66 -9.46 -19.98
C LYS A 165 15.14 -9.02 -21.34
N THR A 166 16.12 -9.73 -21.89
CA THR A 166 16.57 -9.65 -23.28
C THR A 166 16.23 -10.94 -24.00
N ASN A 167 16.63 -11.08 -25.24
CA ASN A 167 16.47 -12.34 -25.99
C ASN A 167 17.60 -13.37 -25.72
N ASN A 168 18.49 -13.11 -24.78
CA ASN A 168 19.64 -13.96 -24.46
C ASN A 168 19.77 -14.13 -22.93
N ALA A 169 19.59 -15.34 -22.44
CA ALA A 169 19.58 -15.66 -21.01
C ALA A 169 20.87 -15.28 -20.27
N LEU A 170 22.04 -15.36 -20.93
CA LEU A 170 23.31 -14.94 -20.33
C LEU A 170 23.42 -13.42 -20.23
N LEU A 171 22.94 -12.69 -21.25
CA LEU A 171 22.85 -11.25 -21.21
C LEU A 171 21.83 -10.78 -20.18
N ASP A 172 20.68 -11.48 -20.04
CA ASP A 172 19.68 -11.20 -19.02
C ASP A 172 20.28 -11.25 -17.61
N LEU A 173 21.10 -12.25 -17.32
CA LEU A 173 21.74 -12.40 -16.02
C LEU A 173 22.72 -11.23 -15.74
N VAL A 174 23.56 -10.90 -16.70
CA VAL A 174 24.56 -9.81 -16.55
C VAL A 174 23.88 -8.45 -16.47
N VAL A 175 22.95 -8.16 -17.38
CA VAL A 175 22.22 -6.88 -17.42
C VAL A 175 21.35 -6.74 -16.18
N SER A 176 20.70 -7.81 -15.71
CA SER A 176 19.91 -7.77 -14.48
C SER A 176 20.79 -7.52 -13.26
N ALA A 177 21.94 -8.18 -13.13
CA ALA A 177 22.86 -7.96 -12.03
C ALA A 177 23.40 -6.52 -12.01
N VAL A 178 23.80 -6.00 -13.17
CA VAL A 178 24.28 -4.62 -13.31
C VAL A 178 23.15 -3.62 -13.06
N SER A 179 21.96 -3.85 -13.61
CA SER A 179 20.85 -2.94 -13.40
C SER A 179 20.33 -2.99 -11.95
N THR A 180 20.52 -4.08 -11.21
CA THR A 180 20.18 -4.13 -9.78
C THR A 180 21.22 -3.43 -8.92
N ALA A 181 22.49 -3.57 -9.24
CA ALA A 181 23.54 -2.83 -8.56
C ALA A 181 23.43 -1.32 -8.80
N LEU A 182 22.98 -0.94 -9.99
CA LEU A 182 22.74 0.45 -10.41
C LEU A 182 21.26 0.85 -10.28
N SER A 183 20.33 -0.11 -10.09
CA SER A 183 18.91 0.22 -10.03
C SER A 183 18.66 1.04 -8.79
N ASP A 184 18.37 2.23 -9.11
CA ASP A 184 17.91 3.24 -8.20
C ASP A 184 16.79 2.65 -7.34
N ASN A 185 16.97 2.71 -6.03
CA ASN A 185 15.93 2.33 -5.08
C ASN A 185 14.57 2.96 -5.44
N ILE A 186 14.59 4.07 -6.17
CA ILE A 186 13.42 4.79 -6.67
C ILE A 186 12.56 3.97 -7.65
N ILE A 187 13.17 3.07 -8.45
CA ILE A 187 12.41 2.21 -9.38
C ILE A 187 11.58 1.19 -8.58
N GLY A 188 12.21 0.57 -7.59
CA GLY A 188 11.52 -0.35 -6.69
C GLY A 188 10.43 0.33 -5.89
N ALA A 189 10.73 1.49 -5.32
CA ALA A 189 9.78 2.32 -4.60
C ALA A 189 8.59 2.72 -5.47
N ARG A 190 8.84 3.22 -6.68
CA ARG A 190 7.78 3.64 -7.62
C ARG A 190 6.83 2.50 -7.95
N ARG A 191 7.36 1.32 -8.26
CA ARG A 191 6.53 0.15 -8.59
C ARG A 191 5.71 -0.32 -7.37
N ALA A 192 6.33 -0.35 -6.19
CA ALA A 192 5.62 -0.69 -4.96
C ALA A 192 4.51 0.32 -4.68
N ASN A 193 4.80 1.64 -4.77
CA ASN A 193 3.82 2.71 -4.56
C ASN A 193 2.66 2.60 -5.54
N MET A 194 2.93 2.42 -6.84
CA MET A 194 1.89 2.27 -7.86
C MET A 194 1.00 1.05 -7.58
N PHE A 195 1.60 -0.09 -7.21
CA PHE A 195 0.87 -1.30 -6.91
C PHE A 195 -0.01 -1.16 -5.66
N ILE A 196 0.55 -0.65 -4.57
CA ILE A 196 -0.17 -0.56 -3.30
C ILE A 196 -1.30 0.48 -3.40
N LEU A 197 -1.03 1.63 -4.01
CA LEU A 197 -2.01 2.70 -4.21
C LEU A 197 -2.97 2.46 -5.38
N SER A 198 -2.83 1.36 -6.14
CA SER A 198 -3.74 1.04 -7.24
C SER A 198 -5.20 0.91 -6.80
N ASP A 199 -5.43 0.47 -5.56
CA ASP A 199 -6.78 0.29 -5.00
C ASP A 199 -7.37 1.57 -4.39
N LEU A 200 -6.55 2.62 -4.20
CA LEU A 200 -7.07 3.93 -3.78
C LEU A 200 -8.15 4.39 -4.75
N PRO A 201 -9.36 4.75 -4.27
CA PRO A 201 -10.40 5.29 -5.12
C PRO A 201 -9.93 6.52 -5.91
N ASP A 202 -10.52 6.73 -7.08
CA ASP A 202 -10.17 7.84 -7.94
C ASP A 202 -10.63 9.19 -7.35
N GLY A 203 -9.73 10.17 -7.35
CA GLY A 203 -9.98 11.54 -6.91
C GLY A 203 -10.72 12.37 -7.96
N LYS A 204 -11.11 13.59 -7.58
CA LYS A 204 -11.99 14.46 -8.37
C LYS A 204 -11.49 14.76 -9.78
N TYR A 205 -10.19 14.79 -9.99
CA TYR A 205 -9.59 15.11 -11.30
C TYR A 205 -9.37 13.89 -12.19
N ALA A 206 -9.74 12.69 -11.72
CA ALA A 206 -9.70 11.49 -12.54
C ALA A 206 -10.96 11.34 -13.42
N PRO A 207 -10.85 10.78 -14.65
CA PRO A 207 -12.00 10.57 -15.53
C PRO A 207 -13.07 9.63 -14.95
N ASN A 208 -12.64 8.76 -14.02
CA ASN A 208 -13.51 7.76 -13.39
C ASN A 208 -13.94 8.14 -11.96
N PHE A 209 -13.81 9.40 -11.59
CA PHE A 209 -14.26 9.88 -10.28
C PHE A 209 -15.68 9.41 -9.96
N GLU A 210 -15.87 8.79 -8.80
CA GLU A 210 -17.11 8.17 -8.29
C GLU A 210 -17.70 7.03 -9.13
N LYS A 211 -17.11 6.67 -10.28
CA LYS A 211 -17.56 5.55 -11.12
C LYS A 211 -16.99 4.20 -10.69
N ASP A 212 -15.98 4.22 -9.82
CA ASP A 212 -15.29 3.02 -9.32
C ASP A 212 -15.89 2.44 -8.03
N LYS A 213 -16.99 3.02 -7.53
CA LYS A 213 -17.65 2.60 -6.28
C LYS A 213 -18.10 1.14 -6.27
N GLU A 214 -18.58 0.65 -7.42
CA GLU A 214 -19.07 -0.73 -7.56
C GLU A 214 -17.94 -1.74 -7.81
N LEU A 215 -16.72 -1.28 -8.09
CA LEU A 215 -15.58 -2.18 -8.24
C LEU A 215 -15.26 -2.85 -6.90
N ILE A 216 -14.82 -4.10 -6.96
CA ILE A 216 -14.40 -4.84 -5.77
C ILE A 216 -13.14 -4.20 -5.21
N ALA A 217 -13.14 -3.89 -3.92
CA ALA A 217 -11.97 -3.43 -3.20
C ALA A 217 -10.93 -4.55 -3.10
N GLY A 218 -9.67 -4.21 -3.27
CA GLY A 218 -8.57 -5.12 -3.00
C GLY A 218 -8.45 -5.45 -1.51
N PRO A 219 -7.74 -6.52 -1.16
CA PRO A 219 -7.48 -6.86 0.23
C PRO A 219 -6.68 -5.73 0.91
N LYS A 220 -6.97 -5.51 2.21
CA LYS A 220 -6.27 -4.51 3.01
C LYS A 220 -4.79 -4.86 3.19
N ASP A 221 -4.50 -6.15 3.34
CA ASP A 221 -3.15 -6.69 3.44
C ASP A 221 -2.86 -7.55 2.20
N VAL A 222 -1.83 -7.18 1.47
CA VAL A 222 -1.48 -7.82 0.19
C VAL A 222 -0.10 -8.46 0.31
N LYS A 223 0.02 -9.68 -0.25
CA LYS A 223 1.32 -10.32 -0.48
C LYS A 223 1.43 -10.71 -1.94
N GLY A 224 2.59 -10.50 -2.53
CA GLY A 224 2.74 -10.87 -3.93
C GLY A 224 4.05 -10.43 -4.58
N VAL A 225 4.11 -10.63 -5.89
CA VAL A 225 5.24 -10.21 -6.72
C VAL A 225 4.74 -9.16 -7.72
N VAL A 226 5.39 -8.01 -7.71
CA VAL A 226 5.15 -6.93 -8.67
C VAL A 226 6.15 -7.08 -9.80
N LYS A 227 5.65 -7.43 -10.98
CA LYS A 227 6.45 -7.53 -12.22
C LYS A 227 6.36 -6.22 -12.99
N ARG A 228 7.35 -6.05 -13.86
CA ARG A 228 7.42 -4.93 -14.80
C ARG A 228 6.30 -5.00 -15.83
#